data_3965704805d51a5bfe5539e1d8e5bfdb
#
_entry.id   3965704805d51a5bfe5539e1d8e5bfdb
#
_cell.length_a   1.000
_cell.length_b   1.000
_cell.length_c   1.000
_cell.angle_alpha   90.00
_cell.angle_beta   90.00
_cell.angle_gamma   90.00
#
_symmetry.space_group_name_H-M   'P 1'
#
loop_
_entity.id
_entity.type
_entity.pdbx_description
1 polymer ?
#
loop_
_entity_poly.entity_id
_entity_poly.type
_entity_poly.pdbx_seq_one_letter_code
_entity_poly.pdbx_strand_id
1 'polypeptide(L)'
;PTIEIPEEKNAFPSNNTKGSDKKGFSNIESIIKRKTLIPRSCLINITNVKVAKLYYELQRLDINSFTICSSIALRVFIELSVDTFLEKKGLLPEDKVSASKSGATLYQKVSKVTDFMAKKKYIDDTLSKGIKTITKDQNSIWGIDTIQAYLHNNQFSPSTETLLTTWDNIQEFMVTLWNNIEKDDA
;
A
#
# COMPACT_ATOMS: atom_id res chain seq x y z
N PRO A 1 53.65 2.34 -0.58
CA PRO A 1 53.19 1.06 -0.04
C PRO A 1 51.80 0.77 -0.57
N THR A 2 51.76 -0.25 -1.45
CA THR A 2 50.54 -0.71 -2.10
C THR A 2 49.92 -1.76 -1.18
N ILE A 3 48.67 -1.58 -0.82
CA ILE A 3 47.89 -2.55 -0.03
C ILE A 3 47.22 -3.50 -1.01
N GLU A 4 47.66 -4.77 -1.03
CA GLU A 4 46.99 -5.84 -1.74
C GLU A 4 45.78 -6.33 -0.93
N ILE A 5 44.61 -6.39 -1.59
CA ILE A 5 43.38 -6.94 -1.04
C ILE A 5 43.30 -8.43 -1.48
N PRO A 6 43.10 -9.39 -0.56
CA PRO A 6 42.97 -10.80 -0.93
C PRO A 6 41.63 -11.09 -1.61
N GLU A 7 41.65 -11.77 -2.74
CA GLU A 7 40.46 -12.36 -3.37
C GLU A 7 39.90 -13.53 -2.53
N GLU A 8 38.76 -13.37 -1.93
CA GLU A 8 37.98 -14.49 -1.36
C GLU A 8 37.16 -15.18 -2.45
N LYS A 9 37.56 -16.40 -2.78
CA LYS A 9 36.78 -17.34 -3.58
C LYS A 9 35.66 -17.94 -2.73
N ASN A 10 34.45 -17.42 -2.86
CA ASN A 10 33.25 -18.10 -2.33
C ASN A 10 32.56 -18.86 -3.47
N ALA A 11 32.80 -20.18 -3.52
CA ALA A 11 32.06 -21.11 -4.33
C ALA A 11 30.71 -21.43 -3.68
N PHE A 12 29.62 -21.03 -4.31
CA PHE A 12 28.27 -21.47 -3.93
C PHE A 12 27.97 -22.86 -4.49
N PRO A 13 27.38 -23.78 -3.70
CA PRO A 13 26.99 -25.08 -4.21
C PRO A 13 25.79 -24.99 -5.14
N SER A 14 25.88 -25.55 -6.32
CA SER A 14 24.80 -25.71 -7.29
C SER A 14 23.77 -26.74 -6.78
N ASN A 15 22.63 -26.30 -6.29
CA ASN A 15 21.47 -27.16 -6.07
C ASN A 15 20.54 -27.10 -7.28
N ASN A 16 20.54 -28.19 -8.05
CA ASN A 16 19.54 -28.50 -9.05
C ASN A 16 18.21 -28.84 -8.37
N THR A 17 17.27 -27.88 -8.30
CA THR A 17 15.85 -28.15 -8.06
C THR A 17 15.07 -27.70 -9.29
N LYS A 18 14.54 -28.69 -10.01
CA LYS A 18 13.65 -28.50 -11.15
C LYS A 18 12.27 -28.02 -10.68
N GLY A 19 11.83 -26.86 -11.19
CA GLY A 19 10.42 -26.62 -11.55
C GLY A 19 9.49 -26.18 -10.44
N SER A 20 9.44 -24.85 -10.13
CA SER A 20 8.21 -24.08 -9.81
C SER A 20 8.43 -22.57 -9.64
N ASP A 21 9.67 -22.03 -9.70
CA ASP A 21 9.97 -20.67 -9.25
C ASP A 21 9.93 -19.56 -10.34
N LYS A 22 9.46 -19.85 -11.55
CA LYS A 22 9.45 -18.81 -12.62
C LYS A 22 8.46 -17.68 -12.40
N LYS A 23 7.39 -17.86 -11.60
CA LYS A 23 6.42 -16.79 -11.30
C LYS A 23 6.91 -15.77 -10.29
N GLY A 24 7.72 -16.15 -9.33
CA GLY A 24 8.28 -15.25 -8.31
C GLY A 24 9.31 -14.27 -8.87
N PHE A 25 10.26 -14.77 -9.68
CA PHE A 25 11.33 -13.94 -10.26
C PHE A 25 10.81 -12.92 -11.29
N SER A 26 9.82 -13.28 -12.10
CA SER A 26 9.21 -12.33 -13.05
C SER A 26 8.49 -11.17 -12.36
N ASN A 27 7.92 -11.39 -11.18
CA ASN A 27 7.31 -10.33 -10.38
C ASN A 27 8.34 -9.35 -9.81
N ILE A 28 9.46 -9.84 -9.29
CA ILE A 28 10.52 -8.99 -8.73
C ILE A 28 11.15 -8.11 -9.81
N GLU A 29 11.46 -8.66 -11.00
CA GLU A 29 11.99 -7.87 -12.11
C GLU A 29 10.97 -6.82 -12.63
N SER A 30 9.67 -7.11 -12.59
CA SER A 30 8.63 -6.16 -12.99
C SER A 30 8.47 -5.03 -11.99
N ILE A 31 8.67 -5.29 -10.71
CA ILE A 31 8.67 -4.28 -9.63
C ILE A 31 9.84 -3.31 -9.82
N ILE A 32 11.04 -3.82 -10.02
CA ILE A 32 12.26 -3.00 -10.16
C ILE A 32 12.22 -2.08 -11.40
N LYS A 33 11.51 -2.47 -12.45
CA LYS A 33 11.39 -1.68 -13.69
C LYS A 33 10.25 -0.65 -13.69
N ARG A 34 9.36 -0.70 -12.69
CA ARG A 34 8.20 0.18 -12.64
C ARG A 34 8.58 1.60 -12.23
N LYS A 35 8.20 2.59 -13.03
CA LYS A 35 8.48 4.01 -12.78
C LYS A 35 7.39 4.73 -12.01
N THR A 36 6.22 4.13 -11.84
CA THR A 36 5.09 4.74 -11.13
C THR A 36 4.63 3.84 -10.01
N LEU A 37 4.13 4.43 -8.94
CA LEU A 37 3.69 3.68 -7.77
C LEU A 37 2.52 2.75 -8.10
N ILE A 38 1.48 3.29 -8.73
CA ILE A 38 0.33 2.53 -9.21
C ILE A 38 0.54 2.20 -10.69
N PRO A 39 0.50 0.91 -11.08
CA PRO A 39 0.61 0.54 -12.50
C PRO A 39 -0.58 1.08 -13.29
N ARG A 40 -0.35 1.51 -14.52
CA ARG A 40 -1.45 1.96 -15.41
C ARG A 40 -2.44 0.85 -15.75
N SER A 41 -2.03 -0.40 -15.65
CA SER A 41 -2.88 -1.58 -15.81
C SER A 41 -3.82 -1.82 -14.62
N CYS A 42 -3.52 -1.24 -13.45
CA CYS A 42 -4.44 -1.29 -12.31
C CYS A 42 -5.58 -0.31 -12.58
N LEU A 43 -6.77 -0.84 -12.81
CA LEU A 43 -7.98 -0.05 -13.07
C LEU A 43 -8.89 -0.09 -11.84
N ILE A 44 -9.14 1.08 -11.27
CA ILE A 44 -10.05 1.26 -10.13
C ILE A 44 -11.10 2.31 -10.51
N ASN A 45 -12.38 1.97 -10.38
CA ASN A 45 -13.46 2.92 -10.60
C ASN A 45 -13.71 3.74 -9.32
N ILE A 46 -13.12 4.92 -9.25
CA ILE A 46 -13.19 5.79 -8.07
C ILE A 46 -14.25 6.87 -8.30
N THR A 47 -15.29 6.85 -7.48
CA THR A 47 -16.43 7.80 -7.58
C THR A 47 -16.17 9.14 -6.85
N ASN A 48 -15.25 9.16 -5.89
CA ASN A 48 -14.86 10.39 -5.20
C ASN A 48 -13.82 11.17 -6.04
N VAL A 49 -14.17 12.38 -6.44
CA VAL A 49 -13.36 13.22 -7.34
C VAL A 49 -11.94 13.49 -6.81
N LYS A 50 -11.80 13.78 -5.51
CA LYS A 50 -10.49 14.06 -4.89
C LYS A 50 -9.61 12.81 -4.87
N VAL A 51 -10.20 11.68 -4.52
CA VAL A 51 -9.48 10.39 -4.49
C VAL A 51 -9.10 9.93 -5.89
N ALA A 52 -10.00 10.10 -6.87
CA ALA A 52 -9.71 9.80 -8.27
C ALA A 52 -8.54 10.64 -8.80
N LYS A 53 -8.44 11.92 -8.41
CA LYS A 53 -7.33 12.78 -8.80
C LYS A 53 -6.00 12.29 -8.23
N LEU A 54 -5.94 11.94 -6.94
CA LEU A 54 -4.74 11.37 -6.31
C LEU A 54 -4.34 10.05 -6.97
N TYR A 55 -5.28 9.16 -7.25
CA TYR A 55 -5.02 7.91 -7.96
C TYR A 55 -4.40 8.16 -9.34
N TYR A 56 -4.94 9.11 -10.08
CA TYR A 56 -4.43 9.49 -11.40
C TYR A 56 -3.01 10.07 -11.33
N GLU A 57 -2.70 10.87 -10.29
CA GLU A 57 -1.37 11.41 -10.06
C GLU A 57 -0.37 10.29 -9.72
N LEU A 58 -0.74 9.34 -8.84
CA LEU A 58 0.07 8.18 -8.46
C LEU A 58 0.38 7.22 -9.61
N GLN A 59 -0.46 7.21 -10.65
CA GLN A 59 -0.21 6.47 -11.89
C GLN A 59 0.77 7.17 -12.86
N ARG A 60 1.16 8.41 -12.58
CA ARG A 60 1.98 9.25 -13.47
C ARG A 60 3.25 9.78 -12.84
N LEU A 61 3.26 9.97 -11.55
CA LEU A 61 4.41 10.49 -10.83
C LEU A 61 5.56 9.48 -10.91
N ASP A 62 6.73 9.95 -11.38
CA ASP A 62 7.94 9.11 -11.38
C ASP A 62 8.40 8.90 -9.93
N ILE A 63 8.27 7.66 -9.46
CA ILE A 63 8.54 7.31 -8.06
C ILE A 63 10.01 7.45 -7.69
N ASN A 64 10.93 7.33 -8.65
CA ASN A 64 12.36 7.46 -8.38
C ASN A 64 12.76 8.92 -8.18
N SER A 65 12.10 9.83 -8.91
CA SER A 65 12.34 11.26 -8.81
C SER A 65 11.54 11.92 -7.68
N PHE A 66 10.39 11.36 -7.30
CA PHE A 66 9.44 11.96 -6.36
C PHE A 66 9.01 10.99 -5.25
N THR A 67 9.98 10.29 -4.64
CA THR A 67 9.72 9.23 -3.64
C THR A 67 8.94 9.74 -2.42
N ILE A 68 9.36 10.89 -1.85
CA ILE A 68 8.67 11.51 -0.70
C ILE A 68 7.25 11.94 -1.07
N CYS A 69 7.07 12.63 -2.21
CA CYS A 69 5.74 13.04 -2.67
C CYS A 69 4.84 11.82 -2.90
N SER A 70 5.38 10.75 -3.50
CA SER A 70 4.65 9.49 -3.73
C SER A 70 4.22 8.82 -2.43
N SER A 71 5.07 8.82 -1.40
CA SER A 71 4.74 8.23 -0.09
C SER A 71 3.59 8.99 0.60
N ILE A 72 3.65 10.31 0.60
CA ILE A 72 2.60 11.17 1.17
C ILE A 72 1.29 11.00 0.40
N ALA A 73 1.35 11.05 -0.93
CA ALA A 73 0.18 10.90 -1.79
C ALA A 73 -0.46 9.51 -1.63
N LEU A 74 0.33 8.44 -1.53
CA LEU A 74 -0.16 7.09 -1.24
C LEU A 74 -0.90 7.03 0.10
N ARG A 75 -0.30 7.59 1.15
CA ARG A 75 -0.92 7.65 2.48
C ARG A 75 -2.27 8.36 2.44
N VAL A 76 -2.31 9.54 1.81
CA VAL A 76 -3.55 10.32 1.68
C VAL A 76 -4.58 9.58 0.82
N PHE A 77 -4.16 8.92 -0.26
CA PHE A 77 -5.02 8.11 -1.11
C PHE A 77 -5.69 6.97 -0.33
N ILE A 78 -4.93 6.23 0.47
CA ILE A 78 -5.46 5.14 1.29
C ILE A 78 -6.44 5.70 2.33
N GLU A 79 -6.06 6.75 3.05
CA GLU A 79 -6.90 7.32 4.11
C GLU A 79 -8.24 7.83 3.57
N LEU A 80 -8.22 8.61 2.49
CA LEU A 80 -9.46 9.12 1.88
C LEU A 80 -10.32 8.01 1.27
N SER A 81 -9.72 6.94 0.73
CA SER A 81 -10.47 5.80 0.23
C SER A 81 -11.20 5.06 1.35
N VAL A 82 -10.50 4.81 2.46
CA VAL A 82 -11.07 4.17 3.65
C VAL A 82 -12.15 5.04 4.28
N ASP A 83 -11.92 6.35 4.39
CA ASP A 83 -12.90 7.30 4.92
C ASP A 83 -14.16 7.32 4.06
N THR A 84 -14.00 7.37 2.73
CA THR A 84 -15.14 7.32 1.79
C THR A 84 -15.95 6.03 1.96
N PHE A 85 -15.26 4.88 2.12
CA PHE A 85 -15.93 3.61 2.34
C PHE A 85 -16.72 3.58 3.65
N LEU A 86 -16.12 4.03 4.75
CA LEU A 86 -16.78 4.10 6.07
C LEU A 86 -18.03 4.98 6.03
N GLU A 87 -17.95 6.12 5.35
CA GLU A 87 -19.08 7.05 5.19
C GLU A 87 -20.19 6.43 4.34
N LYS A 88 -19.86 5.87 3.17
CA LYS A 88 -20.83 5.26 2.25
C LYS A 88 -21.54 4.04 2.84
N LYS A 89 -20.83 3.24 3.63
CA LYS A 89 -21.39 2.03 4.28
C LYS A 89 -22.04 2.29 5.64
N GLY A 90 -22.13 3.54 6.08
CA GLY A 90 -22.73 3.87 7.38
C GLY A 90 -21.96 3.23 8.56
N LEU A 91 -20.65 3.06 8.42
CA LEU A 91 -19.82 2.42 9.43
C LEU A 91 -19.21 3.40 10.44
N LEU A 92 -19.66 4.65 10.45
CA LEU A 92 -19.22 5.64 11.42
C LEU A 92 -19.90 5.41 12.79
N PRO A 93 -19.27 5.85 13.90
CA PRO A 93 -19.96 5.99 15.17
C PRO A 93 -21.15 6.97 15.04
N GLU A 94 -22.23 6.73 15.77
CA GLU A 94 -23.48 7.53 15.70
C GLU A 94 -23.27 9.03 15.98
N ASP A 95 -22.25 9.36 16.81
CA ASP A 95 -21.90 10.74 17.18
C ASP A 95 -20.99 11.44 16.16
N LYS A 96 -20.60 10.77 15.06
CA LYS A 96 -19.64 11.29 14.08
C LYS A 96 -20.27 11.56 12.72
N VAL A 97 -20.06 12.78 12.23
CA VAL A 97 -20.58 13.26 10.94
C VAL A 97 -19.67 12.82 9.77
N SER A 98 -18.37 12.58 10.02
CA SER A 98 -17.43 12.16 8.99
C SER A 98 -16.28 11.33 9.56
N ALA A 99 -15.72 10.47 8.72
CA ALA A 99 -14.60 9.60 9.09
C ALA A 99 -13.34 10.39 9.48
N SER A 100 -13.08 11.51 8.79
CA SER A 100 -11.92 12.39 9.08
C SER A 100 -12.00 13.07 10.46
N LYS A 101 -13.19 13.24 11.01
CA LYS A 101 -13.44 13.85 12.34
C LYS A 101 -13.70 12.80 13.44
N SER A 102 -13.58 11.52 13.14
CA SER A 102 -13.86 10.44 14.10
C SER A 102 -12.84 10.33 15.24
N GLY A 103 -11.64 10.88 15.08
CA GLY A 103 -10.52 10.69 16.01
C GLY A 103 -9.87 9.31 15.91
N ALA A 104 -10.38 8.42 15.05
CA ALA A 104 -9.82 7.10 14.84
C ALA A 104 -8.51 7.17 14.04
N THR A 105 -7.53 6.36 14.44
CA THR A 105 -6.29 6.19 13.68
C THR A 105 -6.56 5.49 12.34
N LEU A 106 -5.65 5.64 11.35
CA LEU A 106 -5.79 4.91 10.09
C LEU A 106 -5.88 3.40 10.31
N TYR A 107 -5.08 2.86 11.20
CA TYR A 107 -5.14 1.44 11.57
C TYR A 107 -6.54 1.01 12.01
N GLN A 108 -7.17 1.77 12.90
CA GLN A 108 -8.53 1.47 13.38
C GLN A 108 -9.56 1.54 12.26
N LYS A 109 -9.46 2.54 11.39
CA LYS A 109 -10.32 2.70 10.22
C LYS A 109 -10.16 1.54 9.24
N VAL A 110 -8.91 1.21 8.85
CA VAL A 110 -8.62 0.08 7.96
C VAL A 110 -9.08 -1.24 8.56
N SER A 111 -8.82 -1.48 9.85
CA SER A 111 -9.28 -2.71 10.53
C SER A 111 -10.80 -2.84 10.44
N LYS A 112 -11.54 -1.77 10.70
CA LYS A 112 -13.01 -1.76 10.63
C LYS A 112 -13.52 -2.07 9.21
N VAL A 113 -12.94 -1.44 8.19
CA VAL A 113 -13.27 -1.72 6.78
C VAL A 113 -12.95 -3.17 6.42
N THR A 114 -11.75 -3.65 6.81
CA THR A 114 -11.32 -5.02 6.54
C THR A 114 -12.25 -6.05 7.18
N ASP A 115 -12.68 -5.82 8.45
CA ASP A 115 -13.63 -6.69 9.15
C ASP A 115 -14.99 -6.73 8.45
N PHE A 116 -15.48 -5.57 8.01
CA PHE A 116 -16.73 -5.48 7.26
C PHE A 116 -16.63 -6.23 5.93
N MET A 117 -15.56 -6.01 5.15
CA MET A 117 -15.35 -6.67 3.86
C MET A 117 -15.21 -8.19 4.01
N ALA A 118 -14.53 -8.67 5.04
CA ALA A 118 -14.44 -10.11 5.34
C ALA A 118 -15.80 -10.69 5.74
N LYS A 119 -16.58 -10.00 6.59
CA LYS A 119 -17.93 -10.41 6.97
C LYS A 119 -18.88 -10.51 5.77
N LYS A 120 -18.77 -9.57 4.82
CA LYS A 120 -19.55 -9.57 3.57
C LYS A 120 -18.96 -10.52 2.50
N LYS A 121 -17.86 -11.21 2.79
CA LYS A 121 -17.13 -12.09 1.85
C LYS A 121 -16.65 -11.42 0.58
N TYR A 122 -16.33 -10.13 0.67
CA TYR A 122 -15.69 -9.38 -0.42
C TYR A 122 -14.21 -9.70 -0.53
N ILE A 123 -13.57 -10.03 0.60
CA ILE A 123 -12.18 -10.50 0.70
C ILE A 123 -12.16 -11.81 1.50
N ASP A 124 -11.13 -12.61 1.27
CA ASP A 124 -10.90 -13.83 2.05
C ASP A 124 -10.15 -13.54 3.37
N ASP A 125 -10.04 -14.57 4.21
CA ASP A 125 -9.37 -14.49 5.51
C ASP A 125 -7.87 -14.22 5.38
N THR A 126 -7.25 -14.65 4.29
CA THR A 126 -5.82 -14.51 4.05
C THR A 126 -5.50 -13.05 3.76
N LEU A 127 -6.23 -12.43 2.83
CA LEU A 127 -6.08 -10.99 2.53
C LEU A 127 -6.43 -10.15 3.75
N SER A 128 -7.51 -10.48 4.47
CA SER A 128 -7.91 -9.77 5.70
C SER A 128 -6.80 -9.77 6.76
N LYS A 129 -6.19 -10.92 7.04
CA LYS A 129 -5.07 -11.03 7.98
C LYS A 129 -3.84 -10.27 7.48
N GLY A 130 -3.52 -10.38 6.20
CA GLY A 130 -2.40 -9.66 5.57
C GLY A 130 -2.52 -8.15 5.75
N ILE A 131 -3.67 -7.57 5.39
CA ILE A 131 -3.94 -6.12 5.52
C ILE A 131 -3.81 -5.66 6.98
N LYS A 132 -4.39 -6.37 7.93
CA LYS A 132 -4.29 -6.03 9.36
C LYS A 132 -2.85 -6.09 9.87
N THR A 133 -2.06 -7.05 9.41
CA THR A 133 -0.65 -7.18 9.79
C THR A 133 0.18 -6.01 9.27
N ILE A 134 0.04 -5.66 7.98
CA ILE A 134 0.78 -4.56 7.35
C ILE A 134 0.42 -3.22 8.01
N THR A 135 -0.86 -2.98 8.29
CA THR A 135 -1.33 -1.70 8.85
C THR A 135 -1.03 -1.51 10.31
N LYS A 136 -0.72 -2.58 11.05
CA LYS A 136 -0.33 -2.53 12.47
C LYS A 136 1.10 -2.03 12.65
N ASP A 137 1.95 -2.16 11.64
CA ASP A 137 3.34 -1.71 11.71
C ASP A 137 3.42 -0.18 11.68
N GLN A 138 3.67 0.41 12.86
CA GLN A 138 3.79 1.86 13.03
C GLN A 138 5.04 2.46 12.37
N ASN A 139 6.05 1.62 12.06
CA ASN A 139 7.26 2.05 11.37
C ASN A 139 7.10 2.07 9.83
N SER A 140 5.94 1.71 9.34
CA SER A 140 5.60 1.77 7.91
C SER A 140 4.87 3.08 7.56
N ILE A 141 4.56 3.29 6.28
CA ILE A 141 3.78 4.46 5.81
C ILE A 141 2.37 4.55 6.43
N TRP A 142 1.92 3.52 7.14
CA TRP A 142 0.65 3.50 7.87
C TRP A 142 0.70 4.30 9.16
N GLY A 143 1.89 4.50 9.74
CA GLY A 143 2.11 5.30 10.93
C GLY A 143 2.19 6.80 10.61
N ILE A 144 1.57 7.65 11.45
CA ILE A 144 1.67 9.10 11.31
C ILE A 144 3.11 9.57 11.60
N ASP A 145 3.78 8.93 12.56
CA ASP A 145 5.14 9.28 12.97
C ASP A 145 6.15 9.03 11.84
N THR A 146 5.95 7.97 11.06
CA THR A 146 6.78 7.68 9.88
C THR A 146 6.63 8.76 8.81
N ILE A 147 5.42 9.23 8.52
CA ILE A 147 5.19 10.33 7.58
C ILE A 147 5.79 11.63 8.12
N GLN A 148 5.67 11.91 9.41
CA GLN A 148 6.31 13.06 10.04
C GLN A 148 7.84 12.97 9.96
N ALA A 149 8.41 11.78 10.16
CA ALA A 149 9.84 11.56 9.99
C ALA A 149 10.31 11.83 8.55
N TYR A 150 9.54 11.44 7.53
CA TYR A 150 9.86 11.77 6.12
C TYR A 150 9.81 13.27 5.82
N LEU A 151 8.99 14.03 6.55
CA LEU A 151 8.83 15.47 6.35
C LEU A 151 9.87 16.31 7.14
N HIS A 152 10.28 15.85 8.31
CA HIS A 152 11.03 16.65 9.27
C HIS A 152 12.43 16.13 9.60
N ASN A 153 12.77 14.88 9.23
CA ASN A 153 14.07 14.30 9.46
C ASN A 153 14.88 14.18 8.17
N ASN A 154 15.92 14.98 8.02
CA ASN A 154 16.77 15.01 6.84
C ASN A 154 17.48 13.68 6.51
N GLN A 155 17.56 12.77 7.47
CA GLN A 155 18.22 11.46 7.31
C GLN A 155 17.23 10.32 7.05
N PHE A 156 15.92 10.59 7.08
CA PHE A 156 14.90 9.57 6.95
C PHE A 156 14.07 9.79 5.69
N SER A 157 14.20 8.88 4.73
CA SER A 157 13.48 8.94 3.45
C SER A 157 12.89 7.57 3.10
N PRO A 158 11.70 7.53 2.49
CA PRO A 158 11.14 6.29 2.00
C PRO A 158 12.00 5.71 0.87
N SER A 159 12.13 4.39 0.79
CA SER A 159 12.72 3.76 -0.38
C SER A 159 11.65 3.51 -1.46
N THR A 160 12.04 3.64 -2.72
CA THR A 160 11.18 3.31 -3.87
C THR A 160 10.67 1.87 -3.79
N GLU A 161 11.56 0.94 -3.46
CA GLU A 161 11.24 -0.48 -3.37
C GLU A 161 10.18 -0.76 -2.28
N THR A 162 10.34 -0.16 -1.10
CA THR A 162 9.35 -0.28 -0.01
C THR A 162 7.98 0.23 -0.44
N LEU A 163 7.92 1.37 -1.14
CA LEU A 163 6.65 1.93 -1.61
C LEU A 163 5.99 1.04 -2.68
N LEU A 164 6.77 0.52 -3.64
CA LEU A 164 6.27 -0.40 -4.66
C LEU A 164 5.72 -1.68 -4.04
N THR A 165 6.47 -2.29 -3.11
CA THR A 165 6.04 -3.49 -2.38
C THR A 165 4.80 -3.21 -1.53
N THR A 166 4.73 -2.05 -0.88
CA THR A 166 3.54 -1.65 -0.11
C THR A 166 2.31 -1.60 -0.99
N TRP A 167 2.41 -0.94 -2.16
CA TRP A 167 1.29 -0.89 -3.10
C TRP A 167 0.87 -2.28 -3.57
N ASP A 168 1.81 -3.11 -3.97
CA ASP A 168 1.53 -4.44 -4.50
C ASP A 168 0.82 -5.33 -3.46
N ASN A 169 1.17 -5.19 -2.19
CA ASN A 169 0.53 -5.90 -1.08
C ASN A 169 -0.91 -5.43 -0.78
N ILE A 170 -1.25 -4.19 -1.10
CA ILE A 170 -2.58 -3.63 -0.80
C ILE A 170 -3.46 -3.45 -2.04
N GLN A 171 -2.92 -3.63 -3.25
CA GLN A 171 -3.62 -3.36 -4.50
C GLN A 171 -4.96 -4.10 -4.57
N GLU A 172 -4.98 -5.40 -4.26
CA GLU A 172 -6.19 -6.20 -4.29
C GLU A 172 -7.25 -5.67 -3.30
N PHE A 173 -6.83 -5.32 -2.10
CA PHE A 173 -7.72 -4.71 -1.11
C PHE A 173 -8.32 -3.39 -1.61
N MET A 174 -7.49 -2.50 -2.21
CA MET A 174 -7.95 -1.21 -2.71
C MET A 174 -8.91 -1.36 -3.90
N VAL A 175 -8.63 -2.27 -4.84
CA VAL A 175 -9.52 -2.61 -5.96
C VAL A 175 -10.85 -3.12 -5.44
N THR A 176 -10.82 -4.06 -4.50
CA THR A 176 -12.04 -4.67 -3.93
C THR A 176 -12.86 -3.66 -3.12
N LEU A 177 -12.20 -2.76 -2.38
CA LEU A 177 -12.85 -1.68 -1.65
C LEU A 177 -13.68 -0.81 -2.59
N TRP A 178 -13.08 -0.30 -3.67
CA TRP A 178 -13.77 0.58 -4.61
C TRP A 178 -14.84 -0.13 -5.43
N ASN A 179 -14.65 -1.40 -5.79
CA ASN A 179 -15.64 -2.22 -6.50
C ASN A 179 -16.90 -2.51 -5.66
N ASN A 180 -16.81 -2.37 -4.34
CA ASN A 180 -17.92 -2.66 -3.43
C ASN A 180 -18.48 -1.42 -2.71
N ILE A 181 -17.92 -0.24 -2.95
CA ILE A 181 -18.30 0.99 -2.22
C ILE A 181 -19.76 1.41 -2.49
N GLU A 182 -20.24 1.22 -3.70
CA GLU A 182 -21.61 1.60 -4.13
C GLU A 182 -22.59 0.41 -4.12
N LYS A 183 -22.15 -0.80 -3.70
CA LYS A 183 -23.07 -1.93 -3.61
C LYS A 183 -24.02 -1.76 -2.43
N ASP A 184 -25.31 -1.99 -2.66
CA ASP A 184 -26.27 -2.09 -1.59
C ASP A 184 -26.02 -3.39 -0.80
N ASP A 185 -25.75 -3.26 0.49
CA ASP A 185 -25.46 -4.36 1.41
C ASP A 185 -26.74 -4.80 2.16
N ALA A 186 -27.85 -4.97 1.41
CA ALA A 186 -29.11 -5.41 1.96
C ALA A 186 -29.02 -6.81 2.61
#